data_2740d8ec5ef94f29bf4982a2904647ec
#
_entry.id   2740d8ec5ef94f29bf4982a2904647ec
#
_cell.length_a   1.000
_cell.length_b   1.000
_cell.length_c   1.000
_cell.angle_alpha   90.00
_cell.angle_beta   90.00
_cell.angle_gamma   90.00
#
_symmetry.space_group_name_H-M   'P 1'
#
loop_
_entity.id
_entity.type
_entity.pdbx_description
1 polymer ?
#
loop_
_entity_poly.entity_id
_entity_poly.type
_entity_poly.pdbx_seq_one_letter_code
_entity_poly.pdbx_strand_id
1 'polypeptide(L)'
;IFEYPIEGLPLGTYCMGVDSINSNESSDRINSLATAYILKRTHDPLGKFQYHIVASYAGRPKLVTEFYELCEMLADMYNAYILPEFNQSFVDHFVNQNKGYVLWDTPQLSIDIKQTAFSSKMASHKKGLNPTPTNQQFGMDLAVTYSKAPIDYIEDRKVMSRVLGVNRIYDYMLLEEMKNYKSKPSSSKGIHDGNFDRLISFYHALILANHLDKYLPMDKFISNKDKKEEPRLQTPA
;
A
#
# COMPACT_ATOMS: atom_id res chain seq x y z
N ILE A 1 0.77 10.00 12.00
CA ILE A 1 0.04 8.81 12.43
C ILE A 1 -1.39 9.20 12.70
N PHE A 2 -2.35 8.50 12.07
CA PHE A 2 -3.78 8.71 12.27
C PHE A 2 -4.37 7.64 13.21
N GLU A 3 -3.85 6.40 13.13
CA GLU A 3 -4.23 5.29 13.98
C GLU A 3 -2.96 4.49 14.37
N TYR A 4 -2.78 4.19 15.65
CA TYR A 4 -1.68 3.34 16.09
C TYR A 4 -1.92 1.88 15.70
N PRO A 5 -0.85 1.09 15.49
CA PRO A 5 -1.01 -0.32 15.16
C PRO A 5 -1.66 -1.10 16.31
N ILE A 6 -2.44 -2.10 15.95
CA ILE A 6 -2.99 -3.06 16.90
C ILE A 6 -1.98 -4.20 17.05
N GLU A 7 -1.55 -4.46 18.28
CA GLU A 7 -0.60 -5.53 18.56
C GLU A 7 -1.15 -6.92 18.22
N GLY A 8 -0.25 -7.80 17.81
CA GLY A 8 -0.57 -9.21 17.54
C GLY A 8 -1.35 -9.47 16.25
N LEU A 9 -1.57 -8.45 15.42
CA LEU A 9 -2.12 -8.67 14.09
C LEU A 9 -1.08 -9.31 13.16
N PRO A 10 -1.49 -10.22 12.26
CA PRO A 10 -0.57 -10.91 11.37
C PRO A 10 0.08 -9.96 10.37
N LEU A 11 1.31 -10.33 9.92
CA LEU A 11 1.99 -9.63 8.84
C LEU A 11 1.11 -9.58 7.59
N GLY A 12 1.00 -8.38 7.00
CA GLY A 12 0.13 -8.12 5.85
C GLY A 12 -1.28 -7.65 6.22
N THR A 13 -1.63 -7.52 7.51
CA THR A 13 -2.80 -6.73 7.93
C THR A 13 -2.61 -5.27 7.55
N TYR A 14 -1.41 -4.78 7.69
CA TYR A 14 -1.01 -3.47 7.21
C TYR A 14 -0.16 -3.60 5.95
N CYS A 15 -0.31 -2.66 5.05
CA CYS A 15 0.47 -2.58 3.81
C CYS A 15 0.89 -1.14 3.55
N MET A 16 2.14 -0.98 3.14
CA MET A 16 2.77 0.32 2.91
C MET A 16 3.13 0.46 1.44
N GLY A 17 2.69 1.55 0.84
CA GLY A 17 3.16 2.01 -0.46
C GLY A 17 4.21 3.09 -0.28
N VAL A 18 5.24 3.07 -1.09
CA VAL A 18 6.39 3.97 -0.97
C VAL A 18 6.76 4.53 -2.33
N ASP A 19 6.96 5.83 -2.37
CA ASP A 19 7.62 6.54 -3.47
C ASP A 19 8.88 7.22 -2.92
N SER A 20 10.04 6.72 -3.35
CA SER A 20 11.33 7.12 -2.81
C SER A 20 12.08 8.05 -3.77
N ILE A 21 12.72 9.08 -3.23
CA ILE A 21 13.65 9.92 -3.99
C ILE A 21 14.97 9.20 -4.24
N ASN A 22 15.61 9.54 -5.37
CA ASN A 22 16.84 8.87 -5.82
C ASN A 22 18.13 9.60 -5.41
N SER A 23 18.06 10.81 -4.85
CA SER A 23 19.22 11.63 -4.54
C SER A 23 19.04 12.44 -3.27
N ASN A 24 20.15 12.65 -2.53
CA ASN A 24 20.18 13.41 -1.28
C ASN A 24 19.84 14.90 -1.48
N GLU A 25 20.32 15.50 -2.56
CA GLU A 25 19.99 16.87 -2.94
C GLU A 25 19.58 16.86 -4.40
N SER A 26 18.42 17.41 -4.72
CA SER A 26 18.12 17.64 -6.11
C SER A 26 18.88 18.87 -6.57
N SER A 27 19.86 18.66 -7.44
CA SER A 27 20.32 19.67 -8.38
C SER A 27 19.18 20.14 -9.30
N ASP A 28 18.09 19.40 -9.33
CA ASP A 28 16.92 19.67 -10.13
C ASP A 28 15.91 20.48 -9.33
N ARG A 29 15.38 21.52 -9.98
CA ARG A 29 14.37 22.45 -9.44
C ARG A 29 13.01 21.81 -9.16
N ILE A 30 12.92 20.50 -9.24
CA ILE A 30 11.69 19.73 -9.03
C ILE A 30 11.66 19.30 -7.56
N ASN A 31 10.67 19.79 -6.83
CA ASN A 31 10.47 19.48 -5.41
C ASN A 31 9.84 18.10 -5.21
N SER A 32 10.50 17.02 -5.68
CA SER A 32 10.06 15.66 -5.42
C SER A 32 10.17 15.32 -3.94
N LEU A 33 9.14 14.71 -3.38
CA LEU A 33 9.07 14.30 -1.99
C LEU A 33 9.27 12.79 -1.87
N ALA A 34 9.92 12.37 -0.81
CA ALA A 34 9.87 11.01 -0.35
C ALA A 34 8.54 10.80 0.39
N THR A 35 7.75 9.83 -0.02
CA THR A 35 6.42 9.61 0.55
C THR A 35 6.14 8.15 0.86
N ALA A 36 5.37 7.93 1.92
CA ALA A 36 4.89 6.61 2.32
C ALA A 36 3.46 6.71 2.86
N TYR A 37 2.61 5.76 2.47
CA TYR A 37 1.26 5.60 3.00
C TYR A 37 1.07 4.19 3.54
N ILE A 38 0.53 4.09 4.75
CA ILE A 38 0.21 2.81 5.37
C ILE A 38 -1.31 2.66 5.41
N LEU A 39 -1.78 1.58 4.83
CA LEU A 39 -3.17 1.16 4.86
C LEU A 39 -3.35 -0.02 5.81
N LYS A 40 -4.39 0.02 6.62
CA LYS A 40 -4.92 -1.12 7.34
C LYS A 40 -5.96 -1.80 6.48
N ARG A 41 -5.76 -3.08 6.20
CA ARG A 41 -6.77 -3.94 5.59
C ARG A 41 -7.75 -4.34 6.66
N THR A 42 -9.02 -3.99 6.50
CA THR A 42 -10.06 -4.40 7.43
C THR A 42 -11.09 -5.23 6.69
N HIS A 43 -11.57 -6.24 7.37
CA HIS A 43 -12.69 -7.05 6.91
C HIS A 43 -13.96 -6.54 7.57
N ASP A 44 -14.90 -6.11 6.75
CA ASP A 44 -16.25 -5.81 7.20
C ASP A 44 -16.97 -7.14 7.54
N PRO A 45 -17.77 -7.22 8.63
CA PRO A 45 -18.62 -8.37 8.92
C PRO A 45 -19.55 -8.80 7.76
N LEU A 46 -19.78 -7.91 6.79
CA LEU A 46 -20.53 -8.19 5.56
C LEU A 46 -19.65 -8.68 4.39
N GLY A 47 -18.38 -8.99 4.64
CA GLY A 47 -17.46 -9.55 3.66
C GLY A 47 -16.85 -8.54 2.68
N LYS A 48 -16.98 -7.23 2.93
CA LYS A 48 -16.39 -6.19 2.10
C LYS A 48 -15.06 -5.73 2.68
N PHE A 49 -14.04 -5.69 1.86
CA PHE A 49 -12.76 -5.12 2.26
C PHE A 49 -12.85 -3.60 2.34
N GLN A 50 -12.40 -3.07 3.46
CA GLN A 50 -12.28 -1.64 3.67
C GLN A 50 -10.85 -1.31 4.02
N TYR A 51 -10.26 -0.36 3.31
CA TYR A 51 -8.90 0.11 3.59
C TYR A 51 -8.95 1.43 4.34
N HIS A 52 -8.11 1.54 5.36
CA HIS A 52 -7.98 2.76 6.16
C HIS A 52 -6.56 3.28 6.05
N ILE A 53 -6.37 4.55 5.75
CA ILE A 53 -5.07 5.19 5.90
C ILE A 53 -4.81 5.36 7.39
N VAL A 54 -3.81 4.65 7.93
CA VAL A 54 -3.46 4.70 9.36
C VAL A 54 -2.24 5.56 9.63
N ALA A 55 -1.37 5.73 8.65
CA ALA A 55 -0.22 6.62 8.74
C ALA A 55 0.20 7.12 7.34
N SER A 56 0.82 8.29 7.31
CA SER A 56 1.48 8.81 6.12
C SER A 56 2.74 9.58 6.50
N TYR A 57 3.68 9.62 5.58
CA TYR A 57 4.83 10.50 5.59
C TYR A 57 4.96 11.17 4.23
N ALA A 58 5.28 12.45 4.24
CA ALA A 58 5.68 13.18 3.04
C ALA A 58 6.69 14.24 3.44
N GLY A 59 7.89 14.13 2.89
CA GLY A 59 8.96 15.04 3.26
C GLY A 59 10.18 14.90 2.38
N ARG A 60 11.14 15.76 2.65
CA ARG A 60 12.43 15.73 1.98
C ARG A 60 13.53 15.65 3.02
N PRO A 61 13.99 14.45 3.40
CA PRO A 61 15.08 14.27 4.33
C PRO A 61 16.40 14.79 3.73
N LYS A 62 17.34 15.16 4.57
CA LYS A 62 18.69 15.58 4.13
C LYS A 62 19.42 14.43 3.44
N LEU A 63 19.30 13.23 4.00
CA LEU A 63 19.85 12.01 3.44
C LEU A 63 18.72 11.07 3.05
N VAL A 64 18.81 10.46 1.89
CA VAL A 64 17.82 9.46 1.41
C VAL A 64 17.73 8.27 2.38
N THR A 65 18.86 7.92 3.01
CA THR A 65 18.89 6.82 4.00
C THR A 65 18.03 7.09 5.22
N GLU A 66 17.86 8.34 5.65
CA GLU A 66 16.94 8.70 6.75
C GLU A 66 15.50 8.32 6.43
N PHE A 67 15.12 8.45 5.16
CA PHE A 67 13.79 8.00 4.70
C PHE A 67 13.67 6.47 4.67
N TYR A 68 14.73 5.77 4.27
CA TYR A 68 14.74 4.31 4.26
C TYR A 68 14.61 3.74 5.67
N GLU A 69 15.35 4.30 6.63
CA GLU A 69 15.27 3.98 8.06
C GLU A 69 13.88 4.27 8.63
N LEU A 70 13.28 5.39 8.23
CA LEU A 70 11.89 5.71 8.60
C LEU A 70 10.90 4.66 8.08
N CYS A 71 11.02 4.27 6.81
CA CYS A 71 10.19 3.23 6.22
C CYS A 71 10.38 1.88 6.92
N GLU A 72 11.61 1.54 7.28
CA GLU A 72 11.94 0.34 8.05
C GLU A 72 11.26 0.37 9.43
N MET A 73 11.43 1.46 10.16
CA MET A 73 10.79 1.66 11.48
C MET A 73 9.26 1.57 11.39
N LEU A 74 8.66 2.18 10.39
CA LEU A 74 7.21 2.12 10.18
C LEU A 74 6.74 0.71 9.80
N ALA A 75 7.50 -0.01 8.99
CA ALA A 75 7.19 -1.39 8.63
C ALA A 75 7.24 -2.32 9.86
N ASP A 76 8.23 -2.16 10.72
CA ASP A 76 8.33 -2.91 11.97
C ASP A 76 7.20 -2.55 12.92
N MET A 77 6.94 -1.24 13.10
CA MET A 77 5.88 -0.75 14.00
C MET A 77 4.50 -1.28 13.63
N TYR A 78 4.17 -1.28 12.34
CA TYR A 78 2.88 -1.73 11.84
C TYR A 78 2.84 -3.21 11.44
N ASN A 79 3.94 -3.93 11.50
CA ASN A 79 4.06 -5.28 10.95
C ASN A 79 3.54 -5.33 9.51
N ALA A 80 4.05 -4.45 8.65
CA ALA A 80 3.52 -4.17 7.32
C ALA A 80 4.38 -4.79 6.21
N TYR A 81 3.74 -5.28 5.14
CA TYR A 81 4.41 -5.46 3.86
C TYR A 81 4.56 -4.12 3.14
N ILE A 82 5.61 -4.00 2.32
CA ILE A 82 5.95 -2.80 1.57
C ILE A 82 5.92 -3.08 0.06
N LEU A 83 5.25 -2.22 -0.70
CA LEU A 83 5.38 -2.14 -2.15
C LEU A 83 5.98 -0.78 -2.51
N PRO A 84 7.31 -0.69 -2.71
CA PRO A 84 7.92 0.54 -3.15
C PRO A 84 7.75 0.76 -4.66
N GLU A 85 7.83 2.00 -5.14
CA GLU A 85 8.29 2.23 -6.50
C GLU A 85 9.68 1.62 -6.66
N PHE A 86 9.95 1.00 -7.82
CA PHE A 86 11.22 0.29 -8.00
C PHE A 86 12.41 1.24 -7.86
N ASN A 87 13.17 1.06 -6.80
CA ASN A 87 14.40 1.76 -6.50
C ASN A 87 15.40 0.76 -5.92
N GLN A 88 16.49 0.54 -6.64
CA GLN A 88 17.48 -0.46 -6.23
C GLN A 88 18.11 -0.14 -4.88
N SER A 89 18.44 1.13 -4.63
CA SER A 89 19.05 1.55 -3.36
C SER A 89 18.12 1.33 -2.15
N PHE A 90 16.80 1.54 -2.35
CA PHE A 90 15.79 1.23 -1.34
C PHE A 90 15.73 -0.28 -1.05
N VAL A 91 15.73 -1.09 -2.11
CA VAL A 91 15.71 -2.56 -1.97
C VAL A 91 16.99 -3.06 -1.28
N ASP A 92 18.14 -2.56 -1.69
CA ASP A 92 19.44 -2.93 -1.12
C ASP A 92 19.52 -2.58 0.38
N HIS A 93 18.96 -1.44 0.80
CA HIS A 93 18.89 -1.08 2.21
C HIS A 93 18.18 -2.17 3.02
N PHE A 94 16.98 -2.58 2.63
CA PHE A 94 16.21 -3.60 3.34
C PHE A 94 16.87 -4.99 3.29
N VAL A 95 17.48 -5.35 2.17
CA VAL A 95 18.21 -6.62 2.04
C VAL A 95 19.43 -6.65 2.97
N ASN A 96 20.20 -5.55 3.03
CA ASN A 96 21.36 -5.44 3.90
C ASN A 96 21.01 -5.47 5.40
N GLN A 97 19.81 -5.01 5.75
CA GLN A 97 19.25 -5.11 7.11
C GLN A 97 18.58 -6.46 7.41
N ASN A 98 18.68 -7.45 6.51
CA ASN A 98 17.98 -8.74 6.59
C ASN A 98 16.45 -8.62 6.65
N LYS A 99 15.88 -7.53 6.14
CA LYS A 99 14.44 -7.24 6.12
C LYS A 99 13.84 -7.31 4.72
N GLY A 100 14.56 -7.84 3.73
CA GLY A 100 14.04 -8.01 2.38
C GLY A 100 12.74 -8.81 2.29
N TYR A 101 12.38 -9.56 3.33
CA TYR A 101 11.14 -10.35 3.40
C TYR A 101 9.88 -9.49 3.52
N VAL A 102 9.96 -8.26 4.02
CA VAL A 102 8.81 -7.34 4.08
C VAL A 102 8.54 -6.66 2.73
N LEU A 103 9.52 -6.65 1.83
CA LEU A 103 9.35 -6.08 0.50
C LEU A 103 8.57 -7.05 -0.38
N TRP A 104 7.46 -6.56 -0.94
CA TRP A 104 6.63 -7.36 -1.83
C TRP A 104 7.24 -7.45 -3.23
N ASP A 105 7.09 -8.62 -3.85
CA ASP A 105 7.49 -8.82 -5.23
C ASP A 105 6.54 -8.05 -6.16
N THR A 106 7.02 -7.67 -7.34
CA THR A 106 6.21 -6.97 -8.34
C THR A 106 4.89 -7.73 -8.58
N PRO A 107 3.73 -7.14 -8.26
CA PRO A 107 2.45 -7.80 -8.49
C PRO A 107 2.22 -8.02 -9.99
N GLN A 108 1.77 -9.21 -10.36
CA GLN A 108 1.24 -9.44 -11.70
C GLN A 108 -0.15 -8.82 -11.77
N LEU A 109 -0.24 -7.66 -12.38
CA LEU A 109 -1.51 -6.99 -12.63
C LEU A 109 -2.18 -7.71 -13.79
N SER A 110 -3.39 -8.23 -13.57
CA SER A 110 -4.12 -9.15 -14.46
C SER A 110 -4.47 -8.61 -15.88
N ILE A 111 -3.92 -7.47 -16.26
CA ILE A 111 -4.10 -6.88 -17.59
C ILE A 111 -3.20 -7.53 -18.66
N ASP A 112 -2.16 -8.25 -18.25
CA ASP A 112 -1.18 -8.87 -19.16
C ASP A 112 -1.53 -10.31 -19.60
N ILE A 113 -2.81 -10.64 -19.76
CA ILE A 113 -3.23 -11.94 -20.30
C ILE A 113 -2.74 -12.17 -21.75
N LYS A 114 -2.17 -11.16 -22.40
CA LYS A 114 -1.61 -11.27 -23.76
C LYS A 114 -0.09 -11.30 -23.84
N GLN A 115 0.63 -11.18 -22.75
CA GLN A 115 2.05 -11.49 -22.76
C GLN A 115 2.21 -13.00 -22.70
N THR A 116 2.17 -13.56 -23.88
CA THR A 116 2.56 -14.90 -24.30
C THR A 116 3.53 -15.59 -23.34
N ALA A 117 3.31 -16.90 -23.17
CA ALA A 117 4.09 -17.88 -22.44
C ALA A 117 5.64 -17.84 -22.61
N PHE A 118 6.18 -16.93 -23.39
CA PHE A 118 7.61 -16.72 -23.62
C PHE A 118 8.28 -15.77 -22.63
N SER A 119 7.55 -14.85 -21.98
CA SER A 119 8.13 -13.92 -21.00
C SER A 119 8.14 -14.46 -19.57
N SER A 120 7.46 -15.57 -19.31
CA SER A 120 7.34 -16.17 -17.97
C SER A 120 8.64 -16.79 -17.42
N LYS A 121 9.68 -16.93 -18.26
CA LYS A 121 10.97 -17.52 -17.84
C LYS A 121 11.98 -16.52 -17.28
N MET A 122 11.71 -15.22 -17.29
CA MET A 122 12.61 -14.18 -16.77
C MET A 122 11.91 -13.12 -15.90
N ALA A 123 10.79 -13.41 -15.30
CA ALA A 123 10.32 -12.64 -14.17
C ALA A 123 11.27 -12.96 -12.99
N SER A 124 12.47 -12.39 -13.03
CA SER A 124 13.29 -12.30 -11.83
C SER A 124 12.38 -11.67 -10.76
N HIS A 125 12.33 -12.26 -9.57
CA HIS A 125 11.59 -11.75 -8.41
C HIS A 125 12.09 -10.33 -8.07
N LYS A 126 11.63 -9.33 -8.82
CA LYS A 126 12.00 -7.95 -8.61
C LYS A 126 11.09 -7.40 -7.52
N LYS A 127 11.72 -6.81 -6.51
CA LYS A 127 11.00 -6.09 -5.47
C LYS A 127 10.48 -4.76 -6.01
N GLY A 128 9.26 -4.39 -5.62
CA GLY A 128 8.67 -3.11 -5.98
C GLY A 128 7.96 -3.07 -7.34
N LEU A 129 7.42 -1.92 -7.68
CA LEU A 129 6.60 -1.69 -8.87
C LEU A 129 7.30 -0.72 -9.83
N ASN A 130 7.46 -1.11 -11.09
CA ASN A 130 7.95 -0.19 -12.11
C ASN A 130 6.86 0.82 -12.48
N PRO A 131 7.21 2.12 -12.68
CA PRO A 131 6.27 3.18 -13.06
C PRO A 131 5.93 3.09 -14.55
N THR A 132 5.32 2.00 -15.00
CA THR A 132 4.82 1.87 -16.38
C THR A 132 3.45 2.55 -16.52
N PRO A 133 3.07 3.02 -17.73
CA PRO A 133 1.74 3.60 -17.96
C PRO A 133 0.60 2.68 -17.50
N THR A 134 0.72 1.39 -17.71
CA THR A 134 -0.27 0.38 -17.30
C THR A 134 -0.39 0.30 -15.78
N ASN A 135 0.75 0.26 -15.06
CA ASN A 135 0.74 0.17 -13.61
C ASN A 135 0.19 1.45 -12.97
N GLN A 136 0.53 2.60 -13.53
CA GLN A 136 0.02 3.89 -13.05
C GLN A 136 -1.48 4.01 -13.32
N GLN A 137 -1.96 3.62 -14.50
CA GLN A 137 -3.39 3.64 -14.79
C GLN A 137 -4.15 2.71 -13.84
N PHE A 138 -3.65 1.50 -13.61
CA PHE A 138 -4.25 0.56 -12.68
C PHE A 138 -4.30 1.12 -11.24
N GLY A 139 -3.20 1.74 -10.79
CA GLY A 139 -3.14 2.39 -9.48
C GLY A 139 -4.14 3.53 -9.36
N MET A 140 -4.26 4.35 -10.39
CA MET A 140 -5.24 5.44 -10.46
C MET A 140 -6.68 4.93 -10.42
N ASP A 141 -6.98 3.86 -11.16
CA ASP A 141 -8.32 3.26 -11.15
C ASP A 141 -8.69 2.73 -9.75
N LEU A 142 -7.72 2.17 -9.02
CA LEU A 142 -7.90 1.79 -7.62
C LEU A 142 -8.13 3.00 -6.72
N ALA A 143 -7.37 4.09 -6.88
CA ALA A 143 -7.54 5.31 -6.09
C ALA A 143 -8.92 5.95 -6.32
N VAL A 144 -9.38 5.98 -7.58
CA VAL A 144 -10.73 6.46 -7.93
C VAL A 144 -11.80 5.54 -7.33
N THR A 145 -11.61 4.22 -7.42
CA THR A 145 -12.53 3.23 -6.85
C THR A 145 -12.61 3.38 -5.34
N TYR A 146 -11.48 3.50 -4.66
CA TYR A 146 -11.41 3.75 -3.22
C TYR A 146 -12.18 5.02 -2.84
N SER A 147 -11.96 6.12 -3.57
CA SER A 147 -12.58 7.42 -3.25
C SER A 147 -14.10 7.40 -3.35
N LYS A 148 -14.63 6.62 -4.28
CA LYS A 148 -16.08 6.48 -4.54
C LYS A 148 -16.73 5.36 -3.75
N ALA A 149 -15.94 4.45 -3.18
CA ALA A 149 -16.48 3.31 -2.46
C ALA A 149 -17.26 3.77 -1.22
N PRO A 150 -18.49 3.30 -1.03
CA PRO A 150 -19.21 3.52 0.21
C PRO A 150 -18.55 2.68 1.31
N ILE A 151 -18.24 3.34 2.40
CA ILE A 151 -17.67 2.71 3.59
C ILE A 151 -18.72 2.79 4.69
N ASP A 152 -19.16 1.63 5.17
CA ASP A 152 -20.12 1.55 6.24
C ASP A 152 -19.41 1.66 7.60
N TYR A 153 -19.90 2.55 8.44
CA TYR A 153 -19.51 2.61 9.83
C TYR A 153 -20.42 1.69 10.63
N ILE A 154 -19.83 0.64 11.21
CA ILE A 154 -20.59 -0.42 11.87
C ILE A 154 -20.30 -0.36 13.37
N GLU A 155 -21.38 -0.26 14.16
CA GLU A 155 -21.37 -0.38 15.61
C GLU A 155 -22.41 -1.43 16.00
N ASP A 156 -22.07 -2.34 16.90
CA ASP A 156 -22.94 -3.43 17.36
C ASP A 156 -23.60 -4.23 16.21
N ARG A 157 -22.85 -4.49 15.14
CA ARG A 157 -23.30 -5.17 13.93
C ARG A 157 -24.41 -4.42 13.14
N LYS A 158 -24.60 -3.14 13.43
CA LYS A 158 -25.53 -2.27 12.69
C LYS A 158 -24.75 -1.21 11.92
N VAL A 159 -25.19 -0.95 10.70
CA VAL A 159 -24.67 0.17 9.91
C VAL A 159 -25.19 1.46 10.50
N MET A 160 -24.32 2.23 11.15
CA MET A 160 -24.68 3.50 11.78
C MET A 160 -24.62 4.67 10.80
N SER A 161 -23.64 4.65 9.91
CA SER A 161 -23.47 5.67 8.88
C SER A 161 -22.73 5.12 7.68
N ARG A 162 -22.89 5.79 6.54
CA ARG A 162 -22.16 5.47 5.32
C ARG A 162 -21.44 6.72 4.85
N VAL A 163 -20.14 6.62 4.63
CA VAL A 163 -19.30 7.68 4.10
C VAL A 163 -18.60 7.20 2.83
N LEU A 164 -18.19 8.11 1.97
CA LEU A 164 -17.34 7.75 0.83
C LEU A 164 -15.89 7.63 1.29
N GLY A 165 -15.11 6.81 0.59
CA GLY A 165 -13.69 6.62 0.87
C GLY A 165 -12.90 7.94 0.88
N VAL A 166 -13.24 8.87 -0.01
CA VAL A 166 -12.63 10.21 -0.06
C VAL A 166 -12.75 10.96 1.28
N ASN A 167 -13.83 10.78 2.02
CA ASN A 167 -14.05 11.44 3.32
C ASN A 167 -13.19 10.87 4.44
N ARG A 168 -12.46 9.80 4.18
CA ARG A 168 -11.53 9.16 5.12
C ARG A 168 -10.06 9.43 4.79
N ILE A 169 -9.81 10.30 3.82
CA ILE A 169 -8.47 10.79 3.50
C ILE A 169 -8.23 12.05 4.31
N TYR A 170 -7.42 11.93 5.36
CA TYR A 170 -7.10 13.06 6.26
C TYR A 170 -5.93 13.91 5.77
N ASP A 171 -5.19 13.43 4.75
CA ASP A 171 -4.11 14.19 4.11
C ASP A 171 -4.70 15.09 3.01
N TYR A 172 -4.83 16.39 3.33
CA TYR A 172 -5.35 17.37 2.39
C TYR A 172 -4.50 17.48 1.11
N MET A 173 -3.18 17.35 1.23
CA MET A 173 -2.30 17.44 0.05
C MET A 173 -2.46 16.25 -0.88
N LEU A 174 -2.77 15.06 -0.35
CA LEU A 174 -3.14 13.90 -1.18
C LEU A 174 -4.44 14.20 -1.96
N LEU A 175 -5.44 14.78 -1.31
CA LEU A 175 -6.68 15.17 -1.99
C LEU A 175 -6.44 16.19 -3.11
N GLU A 176 -5.55 17.17 -2.91
CA GLU A 176 -5.18 18.14 -3.94
C GLU A 176 -4.42 17.47 -5.11
N GLU A 177 -3.52 16.53 -4.83
CA GLU A 177 -2.86 15.75 -5.88
C GLU A 177 -3.88 14.91 -6.67
N MET A 178 -4.80 14.22 -6.01
CA MET A 178 -5.87 13.44 -6.65
C MET A 178 -6.77 14.31 -7.55
N LYS A 179 -7.14 15.51 -7.10
CA LYS A 179 -7.96 16.46 -7.84
C LYS A 179 -7.25 16.99 -9.09
N ASN A 180 -5.95 17.23 -8.98
CA ASN A 180 -5.16 17.87 -10.03
C ASN A 180 -4.49 16.86 -10.97
N TYR A 181 -4.58 15.56 -10.68
CA TYR A 181 -3.99 14.55 -11.52
C TYR A 181 -4.61 14.53 -12.91
N LYS A 182 -3.77 14.67 -13.93
CA LYS A 182 -4.14 14.56 -15.33
C LYS A 182 -3.18 13.56 -16.00
N SER A 183 -3.72 12.48 -16.53
CA SER A 183 -2.91 11.57 -17.34
C SER A 183 -2.49 12.26 -18.65
N LYS A 184 -1.22 12.15 -19.00
CA LYS A 184 -0.74 12.62 -20.30
C LYS A 184 -1.14 11.65 -21.39
N PRO A 185 -1.37 12.12 -22.63
CA PRO A 185 -1.49 11.24 -23.79
C PRO A 185 -0.26 10.33 -23.91
N SER A 186 -0.46 9.09 -24.32
CA SER A 186 0.56 8.03 -24.40
C SER A 186 1.79 8.35 -25.26
N SER A 187 1.74 9.42 -26.06
CA SER A 187 2.83 9.88 -26.93
C SER A 187 3.83 10.82 -26.24
N SER A 188 3.58 11.29 -25.02
CA SER A 188 4.47 12.21 -24.31
C SER A 188 5.39 11.48 -23.34
N LYS A 189 6.66 11.92 -23.29
CA LYS A 189 7.60 11.46 -22.25
C LYS A 189 7.10 11.95 -20.90
N GLY A 190 6.74 11.02 -20.02
CA GLY A 190 6.14 11.27 -18.72
C GLY A 190 4.62 11.11 -18.78
N ILE A 191 4.06 10.54 -17.74
CA ILE A 191 2.69 10.02 -17.71
C ILE A 191 1.72 11.04 -17.08
N HIS A 192 2.25 11.98 -16.32
CA HIS A 192 1.48 13.05 -15.68
C HIS A 192 2.22 14.38 -15.72
N ASP A 193 1.48 15.46 -15.55
CA ASP A 193 2.00 16.82 -15.49
C ASP A 193 1.94 17.30 -14.04
N GLY A 194 3.10 17.37 -13.38
CA GLY A 194 3.21 17.76 -11.99
C GLY A 194 3.85 16.71 -11.09
N ASN A 195 3.98 17.05 -9.82
CA ASN A 195 4.53 16.19 -8.78
C ASN A 195 3.36 15.55 -8.02
N PHE A 196 3.28 14.22 -8.03
CA PHE A 196 2.19 13.43 -7.46
C PHE A 196 2.72 12.32 -6.55
N ASP A 197 3.78 12.61 -5.80
CA ASP A 197 4.49 11.62 -4.99
C ASP A 197 3.58 10.97 -3.94
N ARG A 198 2.69 11.75 -3.31
CA ARG A 198 1.71 11.22 -2.34
C ARG A 198 0.73 10.27 -2.99
N LEU A 199 0.21 10.67 -4.15
CA LEU A 199 -0.73 9.85 -4.89
C LEU A 199 -0.09 8.56 -5.38
N ILE A 200 1.18 8.60 -5.81
CA ILE A 200 1.95 7.43 -6.23
C ILE A 200 2.11 6.44 -5.07
N SER A 201 2.60 6.89 -3.93
CA SER A 201 2.76 6.01 -2.76
C SER A 201 1.42 5.50 -2.23
N PHE A 202 0.36 6.31 -2.27
CA PHE A 202 -0.98 5.89 -1.87
C PHE A 202 -1.52 4.78 -2.78
N TYR A 203 -1.44 4.93 -4.12
CA TYR A 203 -1.92 3.87 -4.98
C TYR A 203 -1.02 2.61 -4.95
N HIS A 204 0.28 2.71 -4.64
CA HIS A 204 1.11 1.54 -4.37
C HIS A 204 0.58 0.75 -3.15
N ALA A 205 0.19 1.44 -2.09
CA ALA A 205 -0.45 0.80 -0.94
C ALA A 205 -1.78 0.13 -1.31
N LEU A 206 -2.60 0.76 -2.16
CA LEU A 206 -3.85 0.17 -2.67
C LEU A 206 -3.62 -1.05 -3.57
N ILE A 207 -2.61 -1.00 -4.45
CA ILE A 207 -2.21 -2.14 -5.28
C ILE A 207 -1.81 -3.32 -4.40
N LEU A 208 -0.96 -3.06 -3.40
CA LEU A 208 -0.53 -4.09 -2.46
C LEU A 208 -1.70 -4.66 -1.67
N ALA A 209 -2.56 -3.81 -1.12
CA ALA A 209 -3.74 -4.25 -0.38
C ALA A 209 -4.66 -5.13 -1.23
N ASN A 210 -4.96 -4.70 -2.44
CA ASN A 210 -5.79 -5.46 -3.40
C ASN A 210 -5.14 -6.82 -3.77
N HIS A 211 -3.82 -6.84 -3.90
CA HIS A 211 -3.10 -8.07 -4.20
C HIS A 211 -3.10 -9.02 -2.99
N LEU A 212 -2.84 -8.51 -1.79
CA LEU A 212 -2.87 -9.30 -0.56
C LEU A 212 -4.26 -9.88 -0.27
N ASP A 213 -5.34 -9.19 -0.62
CA ASP A 213 -6.69 -9.71 -0.46
C ASP A 213 -6.95 -10.99 -1.28
N LYS A 214 -6.26 -11.14 -2.41
CA LYS A 214 -6.35 -12.34 -3.25
C LYS A 214 -5.53 -13.51 -2.71
N TYR A 215 -4.35 -13.22 -2.12
CA TYR A 215 -3.39 -14.25 -1.74
C TYR A 215 -3.34 -14.52 -0.23
N LEU A 216 -3.65 -13.51 0.58
CA LEU A 216 -3.68 -13.57 2.04
C LEU A 216 -5.02 -12.99 2.56
N PRO A 217 -6.15 -13.66 2.28
CA PRO A 217 -7.45 -13.16 2.72
C PRO A 217 -7.54 -13.16 4.25
N MET A 218 -8.06 -12.07 4.81
CA MET A 218 -8.10 -11.80 6.26
C MET A 218 -9.02 -12.77 7.02
N ASP A 219 -10.04 -13.33 6.38
CA ASP A 219 -10.95 -14.32 6.95
C ASP A 219 -10.25 -15.58 7.44
N LYS A 220 -9.17 -15.99 6.75
CA LYS A 220 -8.35 -17.13 7.19
C LYS A 220 -7.62 -16.89 8.51
N PHE A 221 -7.33 -15.65 8.85
CA PHE A 221 -6.65 -15.29 10.10
C PHE A 221 -7.61 -15.25 11.28
N ILE A 222 -8.85 -14.81 11.06
CA ILE A 222 -9.88 -14.71 12.10
C ILE A 222 -10.32 -16.13 12.53
N SER A 223 -10.53 -17.04 11.58
CA SER A 223 -11.01 -18.39 11.86
C SER A 223 -10.03 -19.23 12.71
N ASN A 224 -8.74 -18.91 12.70
CA ASN A 224 -7.74 -19.63 13.47
C ASN A 224 -7.60 -19.12 14.93
N LYS A 225 -8.00 -17.90 15.23
CA LYS A 225 -8.04 -17.36 16.60
C LYS A 225 -9.23 -17.93 17.39
N ASP A 226 -10.40 -17.96 16.75
CA ASP A 226 -11.62 -18.46 17.39
C ASP A 226 -11.56 -19.99 17.68
N LYS A 227 -10.77 -20.74 16.91
CA LYS A 227 -10.58 -22.17 17.14
C LYS A 227 -9.64 -22.53 18.31
N LYS A 228 -8.88 -21.55 18.83
CA LYS A 228 -7.96 -21.77 19.96
C LYS A 228 -8.57 -21.50 21.33
N GLU A 229 -9.76 -20.91 21.40
CA GLU A 229 -10.43 -20.51 22.65
C GLU A 229 -11.66 -21.35 23.02
N GLU A 230 -11.93 -22.48 22.38
CA GLU A 230 -12.90 -23.42 22.95
C GLU A 230 -12.30 -24.06 24.23
N PRO A 231 -12.79 -23.71 25.42
CA PRO A 231 -12.37 -24.39 26.64
C PRO A 231 -12.82 -25.86 26.53
N ARG A 232 -11.88 -26.78 26.58
CA ARG A 232 -12.21 -28.20 26.74
C ARG A 232 -12.99 -28.34 28.03
N LEU A 233 -14.31 -28.51 27.93
CA LEU A 233 -15.12 -28.95 29.04
C LEU A 233 -14.55 -30.28 29.52
N GLN A 234 -13.89 -30.22 30.69
CA GLN A 234 -13.52 -31.41 31.42
C GLN A 234 -14.82 -32.07 31.90
N THR A 235 -15.17 -33.21 31.35
CA THR A 235 -16.20 -34.07 31.90
C THR A 235 -15.73 -34.57 33.26
N PRO A 236 -16.50 -34.38 34.35
CA PRO A 236 -16.15 -34.98 35.64
C PRO A 236 -16.31 -36.50 35.54
N ALA A 237 -15.36 -37.21 36.18
CA ALA A 237 -15.36 -38.65 36.31
C ALA A 237 -16.45 -39.12 37.31
#